data_1aaf082a2a0386e25ac2b5bf426e8989
#
_entry.id   1aaf082a2a0386e25ac2b5bf426e8989
#
_cell.length_a   1.000
_cell.length_b   1.000
_cell.length_c   1.000
_cell.angle_alpha   90.00
_cell.angle_beta   90.00
_cell.angle_gamma   90.00
#
_symmetry.space_group_name_H-M   'P 1'
#
loop_
_entity.id
_entity.type
_entity.pdbx_description
1 polymer ?
#
loop_
_entity_poly.entity_id
_entity_poly.type
_entity_poly.pdbx_seq_one_letter_code
_entity_poly.pdbx_strand_id
1 'polypeptide(L)'
;MRKQDNIFEKGNLGDLPFTFNDEVAEVFEDMIDRSVPGYKTSLKLITLFSKQYYKANTNCYDIGCSLGASSLSILRGAKSAKVIAIDNSEAMINACIDGHKELISQDKILFVKENVCDAKLENASIIVINYVVQFLAIHERDKLIKKAYDALVQGGVLIISEKIHFKNPYEANRLLKLHHQFKLANGYWELE
;
A
#
# COMPACT_ATOMS: atom_id res chain seq x y z
N MET A 1 -22.04 1.68 4.16
CA MET A 1 -21.51 3.01 4.54
C MET A 1 -20.08 2.80 4.99
N ARG A 2 -19.13 3.59 4.52
CA ARG A 2 -17.75 3.55 5.06
C ARG A 2 -17.79 4.04 6.50
N LYS A 3 -17.10 3.35 7.41
CA LYS A 3 -16.93 3.84 8.78
C LYS A 3 -15.96 5.02 8.72
N GLN A 4 -16.27 6.09 9.48
CA GLN A 4 -15.39 7.25 9.61
C GLN A 4 -14.27 6.91 10.59
N ASP A 5 -13.03 7.29 10.24
CA ASP A 5 -11.88 7.16 11.11
C ASP A 5 -11.98 8.19 12.25
N ASN A 6 -12.13 7.69 13.47
CA ASN A 6 -12.16 8.43 14.72
C ASN A 6 -11.20 7.80 15.75
N ILE A 7 -10.27 6.95 15.30
CA ILE A 7 -9.36 6.20 16.20
C ILE A 7 -8.53 7.16 17.05
N PHE A 8 -8.11 8.28 16.46
CA PHE A 8 -7.25 9.27 17.12
C PHE A 8 -8.03 10.33 17.94
N GLU A 9 -9.34 10.47 17.76
CA GLU A 9 -10.16 11.44 18.54
C GLU A 9 -10.18 11.16 20.03
N LYS A 10 -9.95 9.92 20.45
CA LYS A 10 -10.07 9.50 21.85
C LYS A 10 -8.80 9.69 22.69
N GLY A 11 -7.73 10.26 22.15
CA GLY A 11 -6.51 10.61 22.89
C GLY A 11 -5.74 9.41 23.50
N ASN A 12 -6.08 8.17 23.16
CA ASN A 12 -5.59 6.97 23.84
C ASN A 12 -4.39 6.28 23.16
N LEU A 13 -3.82 6.86 22.11
CA LEU A 13 -2.62 6.33 21.45
C LEU A 13 -1.36 7.13 21.82
N GLY A 14 -1.25 7.59 23.07
CA GLY A 14 0.02 8.06 23.61
C GLY A 14 1.05 6.94 23.53
N ASP A 15 2.18 7.21 22.87
CA ASP A 15 3.43 6.42 22.84
C ASP A 15 3.38 4.97 22.29
N LEU A 16 2.24 4.45 21.83
CA LEU A 16 2.24 3.12 21.19
C LEU A 16 2.52 3.26 19.68
N PRO A 17 3.39 2.40 19.11
CA PRO A 17 3.64 2.39 17.68
C PRO A 17 2.34 2.04 16.94
N PHE A 18 2.08 2.74 15.83
CA PHE A 18 0.93 2.48 14.96
C PHE A 18 0.92 1.01 14.52
N THR A 19 -0.18 0.32 14.76
CA THR A 19 -0.35 -1.10 14.39
C THR A 19 -1.55 -1.27 13.46
N PHE A 20 -1.39 -2.07 12.42
CA PHE A 20 -2.46 -2.43 11.49
C PHE A 20 -3.32 -3.56 12.08
N ASN A 21 -4.14 -3.23 13.09
CA ASN A 21 -5.07 -4.14 13.77
C ASN A 21 -6.47 -4.10 13.15
N ASP A 22 -7.42 -4.85 13.74
CA ASP A 22 -8.82 -4.92 13.25
C ASP A 22 -9.52 -3.55 13.28
N GLU A 23 -9.30 -2.72 14.30
CA GLU A 23 -9.89 -1.39 14.41
C GLU A 23 -9.44 -0.48 13.26
N VAL A 24 -8.13 -0.52 12.95
CA VAL A 24 -7.55 0.22 11.81
C VAL A 24 -8.09 -0.33 10.50
N ALA A 25 -8.20 -1.66 10.33
CA ALA A 25 -8.72 -2.26 9.10
C ALA A 25 -10.15 -1.78 8.78
N GLU A 26 -11.00 -1.60 9.80
CA GLU A 26 -12.38 -1.13 9.61
C GLU A 26 -12.51 0.30 9.06
N VAL A 27 -11.54 1.18 9.33
CA VAL A 27 -11.57 2.60 8.93
C VAL A 27 -10.47 2.97 7.95
N PHE A 28 -9.63 2.03 7.56
CA PHE A 28 -8.41 2.27 6.78
C PHE A 28 -8.65 3.02 5.46
N GLU A 29 -9.72 2.71 4.73
CA GLU A 29 -10.04 3.42 3.48
C GLU A 29 -10.34 4.91 3.72
N ASP A 30 -11.08 5.24 4.78
CA ASP A 30 -11.40 6.61 5.16
C ASP A 30 -10.14 7.34 5.66
N MET A 31 -9.37 6.66 6.50
CA MET A 31 -8.10 7.17 7.02
C MET A 31 -7.13 7.56 5.90
N ILE A 32 -6.91 6.68 4.93
CA ILE A 32 -6.01 6.93 3.80
C ILE A 32 -6.52 8.06 2.90
N ASP A 33 -7.81 8.08 2.59
CA ASP A 33 -8.43 9.12 1.74
C ASP A 33 -8.25 10.52 2.34
N ARG A 34 -8.34 10.65 3.67
CA ARG A 34 -8.25 11.93 4.39
C ARG A 34 -6.83 12.31 4.79
N SER A 35 -5.90 11.34 4.91
CA SER A 35 -4.55 11.59 5.44
C SER A 35 -3.44 11.55 4.39
N VAL A 36 -3.63 10.91 3.23
CA VAL A 36 -2.56 10.74 2.22
C VAL A 36 -2.86 11.54 0.95
N PRO A 37 -2.20 12.69 0.75
CA PRO A 37 -2.37 13.48 -0.46
C PRO A 37 -2.03 12.67 -1.71
N GLY A 38 -2.92 12.69 -2.71
CA GLY A 38 -2.69 12.04 -4.00
C GLY A 38 -2.85 10.52 -4.03
N TYR A 39 -3.28 9.87 -2.95
CA TYR A 39 -3.45 8.41 -2.90
C TYR A 39 -4.29 7.86 -4.06
N LYS A 40 -5.45 8.47 -4.35
CA LYS A 40 -6.28 8.07 -5.50
C LYS A 40 -5.58 8.24 -6.85
N THR A 41 -4.68 9.21 -6.95
CA THR A 41 -3.87 9.43 -8.16
C THR A 41 -2.84 8.32 -8.30
N SER A 42 -2.17 7.91 -7.22
CA SER A 42 -1.26 6.75 -7.23
C SER A 42 -1.97 5.49 -7.71
N LEU A 43 -3.18 5.19 -7.22
CA LEU A 43 -3.98 4.05 -7.68
C LEU A 43 -4.34 4.12 -9.17
N LYS A 44 -4.66 5.31 -9.69
CA LYS A 44 -4.90 5.49 -11.14
C LYS A 44 -3.63 5.24 -11.95
N LEU A 45 -2.47 5.73 -11.49
CA LEU A 45 -1.19 5.48 -12.14
C LEU A 45 -0.82 3.99 -12.13
N ILE A 46 -1.03 3.28 -11.01
CA ILE A 46 -0.87 1.82 -10.94
C ILE A 46 -1.71 1.15 -12.02
N THR A 47 -2.98 1.55 -12.19
CA THR A 47 -3.85 1.00 -13.25
C THR A 47 -3.28 1.25 -14.65
N LEU A 48 -2.80 2.46 -14.94
CA LEU A 48 -2.24 2.81 -16.25
C LEU A 48 -0.95 2.04 -16.55
N PHE A 49 -0.03 1.97 -15.58
CA PHE A 49 1.20 1.18 -15.72
C PHE A 49 0.91 -0.31 -15.86
N SER A 50 -0.07 -0.84 -15.13
CA SER A 50 -0.45 -2.24 -15.25
C SER A 50 -0.99 -2.56 -16.65
N LYS A 51 -1.78 -1.66 -17.24
CA LYS A 51 -2.24 -1.81 -18.63
C LYS A 51 -1.09 -1.84 -19.63
N GLN A 52 -0.03 -1.08 -19.39
CA GLN A 52 1.09 -0.93 -20.32
C GLN A 52 2.15 -2.04 -20.17
N TYR A 53 2.45 -2.46 -18.94
CA TYR A 53 3.61 -3.30 -18.63
C TYR A 53 3.28 -4.75 -18.29
N TYR A 54 2.00 -5.08 -18.12
CA TYR A 54 1.61 -6.47 -17.87
C TYR A 54 2.03 -7.40 -19.01
N LYS A 55 2.57 -8.55 -18.64
CA LYS A 55 2.92 -9.63 -19.57
C LYS A 55 2.21 -10.92 -19.18
N ALA A 56 1.68 -11.62 -20.15
CA ALA A 56 1.03 -12.91 -19.92
C ALA A 56 2.02 -13.93 -19.34
N ASN A 57 1.52 -14.85 -18.51
CA ASN A 57 2.30 -15.90 -17.85
C ASN A 57 3.38 -15.37 -16.90
N THR A 58 3.17 -14.18 -16.33
CA THR A 58 3.99 -13.59 -15.27
C THR A 58 3.18 -13.28 -14.04
N ASN A 59 3.85 -13.13 -12.91
CA ASN A 59 3.26 -12.68 -11.67
C ASN A 59 3.11 -11.15 -11.61
N CYS A 60 2.13 -10.70 -10.85
CA CYS A 60 2.02 -9.31 -10.41
C CYS A 60 2.01 -9.30 -8.89
N TYR A 61 2.82 -8.46 -8.27
CA TYR A 61 2.93 -8.39 -6.81
C TYR A 61 2.43 -7.05 -6.28
N ASP A 62 1.67 -7.11 -5.19
CA ASP A 62 1.30 -5.98 -4.34
C ASP A 62 1.97 -6.19 -2.98
N ILE A 63 3.04 -5.46 -2.71
CA ILE A 63 3.88 -5.60 -1.53
C ILE A 63 3.40 -4.63 -0.44
N GLY A 64 2.93 -5.17 0.70
CA GLY A 64 2.24 -4.41 1.73
C GLY A 64 0.84 -4.01 1.26
N CYS A 65 0.04 -5.00 0.92
CA CYS A 65 -1.22 -4.77 0.20
C CYS A 65 -2.32 -4.12 1.03
N SER A 66 -2.21 -4.08 2.37
CA SER A 66 -3.28 -3.63 3.28
C SER A 66 -4.65 -4.22 2.88
N LEU A 67 -5.65 -3.40 2.54
CA LEU A 67 -6.97 -3.83 2.07
C LEU A 67 -7.05 -4.09 0.55
N GLY A 68 -5.91 -4.24 -0.15
CA GLY A 68 -5.86 -4.67 -1.55
C GLY A 68 -6.17 -3.59 -2.60
N ALA A 69 -6.17 -2.31 -2.26
CA ALA A 69 -6.50 -1.23 -3.21
C ALA A 69 -5.55 -1.19 -4.42
N SER A 70 -4.24 -1.40 -4.21
CA SER A 70 -3.26 -1.50 -5.28
C SER A 70 -3.45 -2.76 -6.10
N SER A 71 -3.75 -3.90 -5.46
CA SER A 71 -4.08 -5.17 -6.12
C SER A 71 -5.25 -5.02 -7.09
N LEU A 72 -6.34 -4.38 -6.65
CA LEU A 72 -7.50 -4.09 -7.50
C LEU A 72 -7.15 -3.14 -8.65
N SER A 73 -6.23 -2.21 -8.41
CA SER A 73 -5.76 -1.29 -9.46
C SER A 73 -4.92 -2.01 -10.52
N ILE A 74 -4.11 -3.00 -10.12
CA ILE A 74 -3.41 -3.89 -11.06
C ILE A 74 -4.44 -4.63 -11.93
N LEU A 75 -5.46 -5.26 -11.32
CA LEU A 75 -6.48 -6.03 -12.05
C LEU A 75 -7.35 -5.15 -12.97
N ARG A 76 -7.61 -3.89 -12.61
CA ARG A 76 -8.29 -2.94 -13.51
C ARG A 76 -7.49 -2.66 -14.78
N GLY A 77 -6.17 -2.56 -14.68
CA GLY A 77 -5.27 -2.34 -15.81
C GLY A 77 -4.99 -3.60 -16.61
N ALA A 78 -4.86 -4.75 -15.92
CA ALA A 78 -4.46 -6.04 -16.47
C ALA A 78 -5.45 -7.13 -16.04
N LYS A 79 -6.60 -7.23 -16.72
CA LYS A 79 -7.72 -8.11 -16.35
C LYS A 79 -7.38 -9.60 -16.30
N SER A 80 -6.36 -10.04 -17.04
CA SER A 80 -5.87 -11.41 -17.06
C SER A 80 -4.71 -11.66 -16.10
N ALA A 81 -4.28 -10.66 -15.33
CA ALA A 81 -3.23 -10.81 -14.36
C ALA A 81 -3.64 -11.73 -13.21
N LYS A 82 -2.63 -12.40 -12.65
CA LYS A 82 -2.68 -13.02 -11.33
C LYS A 82 -1.88 -12.16 -10.37
N VAL A 83 -2.54 -11.68 -9.31
CA VAL A 83 -1.93 -10.80 -8.30
C VAL A 83 -1.61 -11.61 -7.06
N ILE A 84 -0.38 -11.50 -6.59
CA ILE A 84 0.07 -12.02 -5.29
C ILE A 84 0.20 -10.81 -4.36
N ALA A 85 -0.72 -10.72 -3.41
CA ALA A 85 -0.87 -9.60 -2.48
C ALA A 85 -0.34 -10.01 -1.10
N ILE A 86 0.71 -9.34 -0.63
CA ILE A 86 1.45 -9.73 0.57
C ILE A 86 1.34 -8.66 1.63
N ASP A 87 0.98 -9.06 2.85
CA ASP A 87 0.98 -8.18 4.02
C ASP A 87 1.31 -9.00 5.28
N ASN A 88 1.93 -8.38 6.27
CA ASN A 88 2.25 -9.04 7.53
C ASN A 88 1.11 -8.92 8.57
N SER A 89 0.13 -8.06 8.35
CA SER A 89 -1.03 -7.89 9.21
C SER A 89 -2.08 -8.97 8.94
N GLU A 90 -2.37 -9.78 9.97
CA GLU A 90 -3.44 -10.77 9.91
C GLU A 90 -4.81 -10.13 9.71
N ALA A 91 -5.08 -9.01 10.39
CA ALA A 91 -6.34 -8.28 10.28
C ALA A 91 -6.58 -7.81 8.84
N MET A 92 -5.55 -7.22 8.20
CA MET A 92 -5.66 -6.76 6.80
C MET A 92 -5.88 -7.92 5.84
N ILE A 93 -5.14 -9.02 5.98
CA ILE A 93 -5.29 -10.20 5.13
C ILE A 93 -6.68 -10.84 5.30
N ASN A 94 -7.17 -10.99 6.53
CA ASN A 94 -8.50 -11.54 6.77
C ASN A 94 -9.60 -10.66 6.15
N ALA A 95 -9.51 -9.33 6.32
CA ALA A 95 -10.44 -8.39 5.70
C ALA A 95 -10.40 -8.48 4.16
N CYS A 96 -9.22 -8.65 3.56
CA CYS A 96 -9.07 -8.88 2.12
C CYS A 96 -9.73 -10.17 1.66
N ILE A 97 -9.50 -11.27 2.37
CA ILE A 97 -10.09 -12.58 2.04
C ILE A 97 -11.62 -12.51 2.09
N ASP A 98 -12.16 -11.87 3.14
CA ASP A 98 -13.60 -11.71 3.27
C ASP A 98 -14.22 -10.79 2.22
N GLY A 99 -13.52 -9.69 1.88
CA GLY A 99 -13.99 -8.71 0.91
C GLY A 99 -13.86 -9.13 -0.56
N HIS A 100 -13.00 -10.11 -0.90
CA HIS A 100 -12.65 -10.41 -2.28
C HIS A 100 -12.81 -11.90 -2.65
N LYS A 101 -13.74 -12.61 -2.04
CA LYS A 101 -14.01 -14.06 -2.26
C LYS A 101 -14.19 -14.42 -3.73
N GLU A 102 -14.85 -13.57 -4.51
CA GLU A 102 -15.05 -13.80 -5.94
C GLU A 102 -13.74 -13.78 -6.72
N LEU A 103 -12.87 -12.80 -6.48
CA LEU A 103 -11.57 -12.70 -7.16
C LEU A 103 -10.64 -13.85 -6.77
N ILE A 104 -10.72 -14.32 -5.53
CA ILE A 104 -9.98 -15.50 -5.05
C ILE A 104 -10.48 -16.75 -5.76
N SER A 105 -11.81 -16.97 -5.84
CA SER A 105 -12.39 -18.15 -6.51
C SER A 105 -12.09 -18.19 -8.01
N GLN A 106 -11.88 -17.03 -8.65
CA GLN A 106 -11.45 -16.90 -10.04
C GLN A 106 -9.93 -17.00 -10.25
N ASP A 107 -9.16 -17.32 -9.21
CA ASP A 107 -7.68 -17.35 -9.23
C ASP A 107 -7.03 -16.03 -9.72
N LYS A 108 -7.71 -14.90 -9.46
CA LYS A 108 -7.23 -13.57 -9.84
C LYS A 108 -6.32 -12.93 -8.81
N ILE A 109 -6.55 -13.26 -7.53
CA ILE A 109 -5.79 -12.74 -6.40
C ILE A 109 -5.48 -13.85 -5.41
N LEU A 110 -4.25 -13.86 -4.91
CA LEU A 110 -3.79 -14.65 -3.78
C LEU A 110 -3.33 -13.71 -2.68
N PHE A 111 -4.00 -13.72 -1.54
CA PHE A 111 -3.58 -12.97 -0.34
C PHE A 111 -2.68 -13.85 0.51
N VAL A 112 -1.50 -13.33 0.87
CA VAL A 112 -0.46 -14.05 1.62
C VAL A 112 -0.08 -13.24 2.86
N LYS A 113 -0.26 -13.85 4.05
CA LYS A 113 0.26 -13.29 5.30
C LYS A 113 1.74 -13.63 5.43
N GLU A 114 2.61 -12.68 5.12
CA GLU A 114 4.06 -12.86 5.18
C GLU A 114 4.76 -11.50 5.37
N ASN A 115 5.95 -11.52 6.00
CA ASN A 115 6.80 -10.34 6.02
C ASN A 115 7.34 -10.08 4.60
N VAL A 116 7.13 -8.87 4.10
CA VAL A 116 7.55 -8.48 2.74
C VAL A 116 9.07 -8.63 2.50
N CYS A 117 9.87 -8.56 3.58
CA CYS A 117 11.32 -8.79 3.50
C CYS A 117 11.69 -10.26 3.28
N ASP A 118 10.84 -11.20 3.73
CA ASP A 118 11.09 -12.64 3.62
C ASP A 118 10.45 -13.25 2.36
N ALA A 119 9.39 -12.61 1.85
CA ALA A 119 8.62 -13.10 0.71
C ALA A 119 9.49 -13.36 -0.52
N LYS A 120 9.25 -14.51 -1.17
CA LYS A 120 9.89 -14.86 -2.44
C LYS A 120 9.19 -14.17 -3.60
N LEU A 121 9.95 -13.42 -4.38
CA LEU A 121 9.46 -12.76 -5.60
C LEU A 121 10.14 -13.38 -6.80
N GLU A 122 9.39 -13.71 -7.86
CA GLU A 122 9.93 -14.29 -9.08
C GLU A 122 9.02 -14.03 -10.27
N ASN A 123 9.58 -14.02 -11.48
CA ASN A 123 8.87 -13.94 -12.76
C ASN A 123 7.83 -12.82 -12.80
N ALA A 124 8.17 -11.61 -12.35
CA ALA A 124 7.24 -10.51 -12.21
C ALA A 124 7.24 -9.57 -13.42
N SER A 125 6.07 -9.23 -13.95
CA SER A 125 5.95 -8.10 -14.87
C SER A 125 5.60 -6.80 -14.16
N ILE A 126 4.93 -6.89 -13.00
CA ILE A 126 4.50 -5.73 -12.20
C ILE A 126 4.81 -6.01 -10.74
N ILE A 127 5.49 -5.07 -10.10
CA ILE A 127 5.63 -5.06 -8.64
C ILE A 127 5.24 -3.67 -8.14
N VAL A 128 4.31 -3.61 -7.20
CA VAL A 128 3.86 -2.38 -6.54
C VAL A 128 4.31 -2.38 -5.10
N ILE A 129 4.91 -1.27 -4.66
CA ILE A 129 5.27 -0.97 -3.28
C ILE A 129 4.69 0.41 -2.98
N ASN A 130 3.51 0.45 -2.38
CA ASN A 130 2.73 1.69 -2.25
C ASN A 130 2.61 2.12 -0.78
N TYR A 131 3.45 3.05 -0.34
CA TYR A 131 3.56 3.54 1.04
C TYR A 131 3.97 2.48 2.07
N VAL A 132 4.90 1.63 1.75
CA VAL A 132 5.37 0.50 2.59
C VAL A 132 6.78 0.72 3.14
N VAL A 133 7.69 1.22 2.32
CA VAL A 133 9.12 1.31 2.66
C VAL A 133 9.37 2.15 3.93
N GLN A 134 8.48 3.10 4.22
CA GLN A 134 8.55 3.92 5.44
C GLN A 134 8.47 3.10 6.75
N PHE A 135 7.81 1.94 6.72
CA PHE A 135 7.65 1.04 7.88
C PHE A 135 8.78 0.03 8.04
N LEU A 136 9.70 -0.05 7.07
CA LEU A 136 10.84 -0.96 7.12
C LEU A 136 12.06 -0.30 7.78
N ALA A 137 12.86 -1.10 8.49
CA ALA A 137 14.17 -0.67 8.94
C ALA A 137 15.04 -0.25 7.75
N ILE A 138 15.88 0.77 7.95
CA ILE A 138 16.66 1.38 6.84
C ILE A 138 17.48 0.32 6.07
N HIS A 139 18.09 -0.63 6.80
CA HIS A 139 18.92 -1.68 6.20
C HIS A 139 18.12 -2.74 5.41
N GLU A 140 16.80 -2.79 5.56
CA GLU A 140 15.90 -3.70 4.82
C GLU A 140 15.39 -3.09 3.53
N ARG A 141 15.35 -1.76 3.44
CA ARG A 141 14.78 -1.04 2.29
C ARG A 141 15.50 -1.37 0.98
N ASP A 142 16.82 -1.25 0.99
CA ASP A 142 17.64 -1.56 -0.20
C ASP A 142 17.53 -3.04 -0.58
N LYS A 143 17.45 -3.93 0.40
CA LYS A 143 17.28 -5.38 0.16
C LYS A 143 15.96 -5.68 -0.52
N LEU A 144 14.85 -5.07 -0.06
CA LEU A 144 13.52 -5.24 -0.67
C LEU A 144 13.51 -4.72 -2.10
N ILE A 145 14.04 -3.52 -2.33
CA ILE A 145 14.08 -2.92 -3.68
C ILE A 145 14.94 -3.75 -4.62
N LYS A 146 16.12 -4.23 -4.15
CA LYS A 146 16.95 -5.12 -4.96
C LYS A 146 16.24 -6.43 -5.28
N LYS A 147 15.60 -7.07 -4.29
CA LYS A 147 14.83 -8.30 -4.50
C LYS A 147 13.69 -8.08 -5.52
N ALA A 148 12.97 -6.98 -5.42
CA ALA A 148 11.93 -6.62 -6.39
C ALA A 148 12.51 -6.44 -7.80
N TYR A 149 13.64 -5.73 -7.93
CA TYR A 149 14.33 -5.57 -9.22
C TYR A 149 14.77 -6.91 -9.82
N ASP A 150 15.40 -7.77 -9.01
CA ASP A 150 15.91 -9.07 -9.46
C ASP A 150 14.75 -10.03 -9.88
N ALA A 151 13.56 -9.85 -9.35
CA ALA A 151 12.37 -10.64 -9.69
C ALA A 151 11.69 -10.20 -10.99
N LEU A 152 11.97 -8.99 -11.49
CA LEU A 152 11.34 -8.47 -12.70
C LEU A 152 11.83 -9.19 -13.95
N VAL A 153 10.90 -9.56 -14.81
CA VAL A 153 11.23 -9.97 -16.18
C VAL A 153 11.68 -8.76 -17.00
N GLN A 154 12.42 -8.98 -18.06
CA GLN A 154 12.85 -7.91 -18.96
C GLN A 154 11.65 -7.07 -19.43
N GLY A 155 11.70 -5.75 -19.22
CA GLY A 155 10.62 -4.81 -19.54
C GLY A 155 9.42 -4.89 -18.58
N GLY A 156 9.57 -5.51 -17.41
CA GLY A 156 8.66 -5.35 -16.28
C GLY A 156 8.82 -4.00 -15.59
N VAL A 157 7.93 -3.67 -14.66
CA VAL A 157 7.90 -2.39 -13.96
C VAL A 157 7.84 -2.56 -12.45
N LEU A 158 8.66 -1.78 -11.72
CA LEU A 158 8.54 -1.56 -10.29
C LEU A 158 7.91 -0.17 -10.07
N ILE A 159 6.80 -0.13 -9.35
CA ILE A 159 6.06 1.08 -9.02
C ILE A 159 6.21 1.32 -7.51
N ILE A 160 6.81 2.44 -7.14
CA ILE A 160 7.00 2.82 -5.73
C ILE A 160 6.35 4.18 -5.50
N SER A 161 5.54 4.28 -4.45
CA SER A 161 5.04 5.56 -3.91
C SER A 161 5.47 5.66 -2.46
N GLU A 162 6.08 6.78 -2.06
CA GLU A 162 6.58 6.97 -0.70
C GLU A 162 6.60 8.43 -0.26
N LYS A 163 6.70 8.64 1.05
CA LYS A 163 6.97 9.95 1.63
C LYS A 163 8.40 10.39 1.32
N ILE A 164 8.56 11.64 0.93
CA ILE A 164 9.87 12.23 0.69
C ILE A 164 10.41 12.80 2.01
N HIS A 165 11.67 12.51 2.32
CA HIS A 165 12.39 13.16 3.41
C HIS A 165 13.29 14.27 2.87
N PHE A 166 13.16 15.48 3.43
CA PHE A 166 14.01 16.62 3.07
C PHE A 166 15.14 16.75 4.09
N LYS A 167 16.37 16.84 3.59
CA LYS A 167 17.55 17.06 4.44
C LYS A 167 17.56 18.47 5.06
N ASN A 168 16.98 19.45 4.37
CA ASN A 168 16.86 20.81 4.86
C ASN A 168 15.72 20.89 5.90
N PRO A 169 16.00 21.26 7.17
CA PRO A 169 14.98 21.31 8.23
C PRO A 169 13.85 22.31 7.94
N TYR A 170 14.14 23.41 7.24
CA TYR A 170 13.13 24.40 6.87
C TYR A 170 12.11 23.82 5.87
N GLU A 171 12.60 23.11 4.84
CA GLU A 171 11.74 22.44 3.86
C GLU A 171 10.93 21.30 4.52
N ALA A 172 11.57 20.48 5.35
CA ALA A 172 10.93 19.41 6.09
C ALA A 172 9.78 19.94 6.97
N ASN A 173 10.02 21.00 7.75
CA ASN A 173 9.01 21.62 8.60
C ASN A 173 7.85 22.24 7.79
N ARG A 174 8.17 22.84 6.65
CA ARG A 174 7.15 23.43 5.77
C ARG A 174 6.22 22.39 5.17
N LEU A 175 6.76 21.25 4.74
CA LEU A 175 5.95 20.13 4.25
C LEU A 175 5.12 19.48 5.36
N LEU A 176 5.68 19.33 6.55
CA LEU A 176 4.94 18.84 7.71
C LEU A 176 3.71 19.72 7.98
N LYS A 177 3.89 21.04 8.01
CA LYS A 177 2.78 21.99 8.18
C LYS A 177 1.72 21.89 7.08
N LEU A 178 2.14 21.76 5.82
CA LEU A 178 1.23 21.58 4.70
C LEU A 178 0.47 20.26 4.79
N HIS A 179 1.11 19.18 5.24
CA HIS A 179 0.45 17.90 5.46
C HIS A 179 -0.60 17.97 6.59
N HIS A 180 -0.27 18.65 7.70
CA HIS A 180 -1.24 18.90 8.77
C HIS A 180 -2.44 19.71 8.27
N GLN A 181 -2.21 20.79 7.51
CA GLN A 181 -3.29 21.56 6.90
C GLN A 181 -4.15 20.71 5.95
N PHE A 182 -3.54 19.80 5.18
CA PHE A 182 -4.29 18.87 4.34
C PHE A 182 -5.17 17.95 5.18
N LYS A 183 -4.65 17.37 6.28
CA LYS A 183 -5.43 16.55 7.20
C LYS A 183 -6.60 17.34 7.80
N LEU A 184 -6.36 18.54 8.31
CA LEU A 184 -7.40 19.44 8.85
C LEU A 184 -8.49 19.75 7.82
N ALA A 185 -8.11 20.09 6.58
CA ALA A 185 -9.04 20.33 5.48
C ALA A 185 -9.90 19.11 5.11
N ASN A 186 -9.46 17.92 5.48
CA ASN A 186 -10.17 16.66 5.30
C ASN A 186 -10.85 16.15 6.58
N GLY A 187 -11.01 17.01 7.60
CA GLY A 187 -11.80 16.73 8.79
C GLY A 187 -11.07 15.98 9.90
N TYR A 188 -9.73 15.98 9.92
CA TYR A 188 -8.96 15.57 11.10
C TYR A 188 -8.85 16.73 12.10
N TRP A 189 -8.54 16.43 13.37
CA TRP A 189 -8.36 17.42 14.43
C TRP A 189 -6.90 17.90 14.51
N GLU A 190 -6.66 19.07 15.14
CA GLU A 190 -5.32 19.70 15.21
C GLU A 190 -4.23 18.85 15.89
N LEU A 191 -4.60 17.85 16.67
CA LEU A 191 -3.66 17.00 17.44
C LEU A 191 -3.33 15.67 16.75
N GLU A 192 -3.82 15.44 15.54
CA GLU A 192 -3.55 14.24 14.74
C GLU A 192 -2.54 14.54 13.58
#